data_1debc7f5b247d563c225470681aa2fff
#
_entry.id   1debc7f5b247d563c225470681aa2fff
#
_cell.length_a   1.000
_cell.length_b   1.000
_cell.length_c   1.000
_cell.angle_alpha   90.00
_cell.angle_beta   90.00
_cell.angle_gamma   90.00
#
_symmetry.space_group_name_H-M   'P 1'
#
loop_
_entity.id
_entity.type
_entity.pdbx_description
1 polymer ?
#
loop_
_entity_poly.entity_id
_entity_poly.type
_entity_poly.pdbx_seq_one_letter_code
_entity_poly.pdbx_strand_id
1 'polypeptide(L)'
;MSGRPASPHTLTSAEEPVVFVVDDDASMREALSNLFRSVGLRVEVFGSAHEFLQSTLPNVASCLILDIRLPRQSGLDFQAELAKADIRIPIIFMTGHGDIPMTVRAMKAGAVDFLTKPFRDQDMLDAVTTAIERDRISRDEAKVLSGLHARFATLTPREREVMALVTAGRMNKQIAAEIGIAEITVKIHRGHIMRKMTAKSLPDLVRMAEMLGIGPASGGPQT
;
A
#
# COMPACT_ATOMS: atom_id res chain seq x y z
N MET A 1 -36.17 22.18 -13.50
CA MET A 1 -35.60 20.86 -13.07
C MET A 1 -34.28 21.15 -12.37
N SER A 2 -34.32 21.21 -11.05
CA SER A 2 -33.16 21.62 -10.22
C SER A 2 -32.30 20.41 -9.92
N GLY A 3 -31.09 20.37 -10.48
CA GLY A 3 -30.07 19.41 -10.12
C GLY A 3 -29.54 19.69 -8.72
N ARG A 4 -29.75 18.79 -7.77
CA ARG A 4 -29.12 18.81 -6.46
C ARG A 4 -27.61 18.59 -6.65
N PRO A 5 -26.73 19.42 -6.06
CA PRO A 5 -25.31 19.12 -6.01
C PRO A 5 -25.13 17.90 -5.09
N ALA A 6 -24.28 16.96 -5.52
CA ALA A 6 -23.87 15.83 -4.71
C ALA A 6 -23.17 16.33 -3.46
N SER A 7 -23.65 15.90 -2.29
CA SER A 7 -23.07 16.21 -0.99
C SER A 7 -21.63 15.62 -0.94
N PRO A 8 -20.65 16.35 -0.40
CA PRO A 8 -19.34 15.80 -0.15
C PRO A 8 -19.49 14.63 0.85
N HIS A 9 -18.92 13.48 0.52
CA HIS A 9 -18.84 12.35 1.44
C HIS A 9 -18.07 12.79 2.69
N THR A 10 -18.80 13.01 3.78
CA THR A 10 -18.20 13.25 5.09
C THR A 10 -17.55 11.93 5.52
N LEU A 11 -16.23 11.85 5.41
CA LEU A 11 -15.46 10.73 5.95
C LEU A 11 -15.76 10.63 7.44
N THR A 12 -15.95 9.43 7.95
CA THR A 12 -16.05 9.22 9.39
C THR A 12 -14.67 9.50 10.01
N SER A 13 -14.63 10.00 11.26
CA SER A 13 -13.38 10.29 11.99
C SER A 13 -12.36 9.13 11.99
N ALA A 14 -12.83 7.89 11.79
CA ALA A 14 -12.02 6.69 11.67
C ALA A 14 -11.35 6.50 10.27
N GLU A 15 -11.75 7.30 9.28
CA GLU A 15 -11.25 7.24 7.89
C GLU A 15 -10.43 8.47 7.49
N GLU A 16 -10.36 9.48 8.37
CA GLU A 16 -9.58 10.69 8.13
C GLU A 16 -8.08 10.39 8.07
N PRO A 17 -7.38 10.88 7.04
CA PRO A 17 -5.95 10.66 6.91
C PRO A 17 -5.17 11.35 8.04
N VAL A 18 -4.02 10.79 8.38
CA VAL A 18 -3.16 11.31 9.45
C VAL A 18 -1.78 11.69 8.90
N VAL A 19 -1.34 12.88 9.23
CA VAL A 19 0.02 13.36 8.98
C VAL A 19 0.83 13.19 10.26
N PHE A 20 1.90 12.40 10.20
CA PHE A 20 2.87 12.28 11.29
C PHE A 20 4.03 13.23 11.04
N VAL A 21 4.49 13.90 12.09
CA VAL A 21 5.65 14.80 12.04
C VAL A 21 6.66 14.36 13.08
N VAL A 22 7.88 14.06 12.64
CA VAL A 22 9.02 13.75 13.51
C VAL A 22 10.11 14.79 13.29
N ASP A 23 10.29 15.65 14.25
CA ASP A 23 11.28 16.75 14.26
C ASP A 23 11.65 17.05 15.72
N ASP A 24 12.90 17.29 16.04
CA ASP A 24 13.32 17.62 17.42
C ASP A 24 13.01 19.08 17.78
N ASP A 25 12.84 19.97 16.80
CA ASP A 25 12.44 21.37 17.01
C ASP A 25 10.95 21.48 17.32
N ALA A 26 10.62 21.86 18.55
CA ALA A 26 9.23 22.06 19.01
C ALA A 26 8.50 23.14 18.22
N SER A 27 9.20 24.21 17.81
CA SER A 27 8.60 25.32 17.04
C SER A 27 8.22 24.85 15.63
N MET A 28 9.04 24.00 15.00
CA MET A 28 8.73 23.41 13.70
C MET A 28 7.52 22.47 13.80
N ARG A 29 7.48 21.61 14.82
CA ARG A 29 6.32 20.74 15.07
C ARG A 29 5.02 21.52 15.25
N GLU A 30 5.06 22.63 16.02
CA GLU A 30 3.91 23.50 16.24
C GLU A 30 3.46 24.18 14.92
N ALA A 31 4.41 24.75 14.16
CA ALA A 31 4.13 25.41 12.89
C ALA A 31 3.46 24.45 11.90
N LEU A 32 4.01 23.25 11.72
CA LEU A 32 3.43 22.22 10.85
C LEU A 32 2.06 21.72 11.37
N SER A 33 1.92 21.55 12.68
CA SER A 33 0.64 21.17 13.27
C SER A 33 -0.45 22.21 12.97
N ASN A 34 -0.13 23.49 13.08
CA ASN A 34 -1.06 24.58 12.77
C ASN A 34 -1.39 24.62 11.27
N LEU A 35 -0.37 24.47 10.40
CA LEU A 35 -0.57 24.42 8.96
C LEU A 35 -1.54 23.30 8.56
N PHE A 36 -1.33 22.07 9.00
CA PHE A 36 -2.17 20.93 8.60
C PHE A 36 -3.57 21.01 9.19
N ARG A 37 -3.71 21.45 10.44
CA ARG A 37 -5.03 21.68 11.03
C ARG A 37 -5.83 22.77 10.32
N SER A 38 -5.15 23.79 9.80
CA SER A 38 -5.83 24.88 9.06
C SER A 38 -6.50 24.41 7.78
N VAL A 39 -6.02 23.31 7.20
CA VAL A 39 -6.59 22.66 6.00
C VAL A 39 -7.42 21.42 6.34
N GLY A 40 -7.72 21.18 7.62
CA GLY A 40 -8.58 20.09 8.07
C GLY A 40 -7.92 18.71 8.13
N LEU A 41 -6.58 18.62 8.12
CA LEU A 41 -5.87 17.37 8.27
C LEU A 41 -5.63 17.04 9.76
N ARG A 42 -5.78 15.78 10.12
CA ARG A 42 -5.36 15.28 11.42
C ARG A 42 -3.84 15.19 11.44
N VAL A 43 -3.21 15.66 12.53
CA VAL A 43 -1.75 15.64 12.68
C VAL A 43 -1.36 15.12 14.05
N GLU A 44 -0.34 14.28 14.09
CA GLU A 44 0.31 13.78 15.30
C GLU A 44 1.81 14.10 15.22
N VAL A 45 2.37 14.67 16.30
CA VAL A 45 3.73 15.18 16.31
C VAL A 45 4.58 14.44 17.35
N PHE A 46 5.85 14.21 17.03
CA PHE A 46 6.79 13.46 17.86
C PHE A 46 8.13 14.20 17.89
N GLY A 47 8.77 14.25 19.06
CA GLY A 47 10.09 14.87 19.25
C GLY A 47 11.26 13.97 18.85
N SER A 48 10.99 12.68 18.57
CA SER A 48 12.02 11.70 18.21
C SER A 48 11.45 10.51 17.42
N ALA A 49 12.33 9.85 16.67
CA ALA A 49 12.03 8.57 16.01
C ALA A 49 11.56 7.50 17.00
N HIS A 50 12.14 7.49 18.20
CA HIS A 50 11.78 6.53 19.26
C HIS A 50 10.33 6.70 19.73
N GLU A 51 9.88 7.95 19.98
CA GLU A 51 8.48 8.23 20.34
C GLU A 51 7.52 7.76 19.24
N PHE A 52 7.85 8.00 17.98
CA PHE A 52 7.05 7.54 16.85
C PHE A 52 6.92 6.02 16.82
N LEU A 53 8.02 5.26 17.00
CA LEU A 53 8.00 3.80 17.02
C LEU A 53 7.19 3.20 18.18
N GLN A 54 7.08 3.91 19.29
CA GLN A 54 6.27 3.48 20.43
C GLN A 54 4.79 3.84 20.28
N SER A 55 4.43 4.67 19.30
CA SER A 55 3.04 5.06 19.07
C SER A 55 2.25 3.94 18.38
N THR A 56 0.94 3.95 18.58
CA THR A 56 0.03 3.06 17.85
C THR A 56 -0.41 3.75 16.56
N LEU A 57 0.08 3.25 15.44
CA LEU A 57 -0.28 3.81 14.13
C LEU A 57 -1.70 3.37 13.75
N PRO A 58 -2.61 4.31 13.45
CA PRO A 58 -3.96 3.99 13.01
C PRO A 58 -3.95 3.37 11.61
N ASN A 59 -4.91 2.49 11.33
CA ASN A 59 -5.02 1.85 10.02
C ASN A 59 -5.79 2.72 9.02
N VAL A 60 -5.27 3.92 8.76
CA VAL A 60 -5.82 4.91 7.81
C VAL A 60 -4.72 5.40 6.89
N ALA A 61 -5.12 6.05 5.77
CA ALA A 61 -4.15 6.68 4.89
C ALA A 61 -3.30 7.70 5.67
N SER A 62 -2.00 7.67 5.49
CA SER A 62 -1.08 8.48 6.29
C SER A 62 0.21 8.82 5.54
N CYS A 63 0.93 9.82 6.03
CA CYS A 63 2.29 10.10 5.61
C CYS A 63 3.14 10.55 6.81
N LEU A 64 4.45 10.42 6.68
CA LEU A 64 5.44 10.81 7.67
C LEU A 64 6.28 11.96 7.13
N ILE A 65 6.27 13.08 7.81
CA ILE A 65 7.20 14.19 7.62
C ILE A 65 8.35 13.99 8.60
N LEU A 66 9.56 13.91 8.11
CA LEU A 66 10.72 13.48 8.87
C LEU A 66 11.87 14.44 8.69
N ASP A 67 12.37 15.01 9.80
CA ASP A 67 13.65 15.73 9.75
C ASP A 67 14.78 14.74 9.54
N ILE A 68 15.68 15.08 8.63
CA ILE A 68 16.90 14.29 8.40
C ILE A 68 17.86 14.37 9.59
N ARG A 69 17.92 15.49 10.28
CA ARG A 69 18.86 15.73 11.39
C ARG A 69 18.20 15.54 12.74
N LEU A 70 17.83 14.32 13.06
CA LEU A 70 17.36 14.00 14.40
C LEU A 70 18.55 13.76 15.36
N PRO A 71 18.42 14.14 16.64
CA PRO A 71 19.38 13.75 17.66
C PRO A 71 19.54 12.23 17.74
N ARG A 72 20.77 11.73 17.77
CA ARG A 72 21.14 10.30 17.90
C ARG A 72 20.92 9.43 16.66
N GLN A 73 20.08 9.81 15.69
CA GLN A 73 19.79 9.00 14.52
C GLN A 73 19.51 9.89 13.30
N SER A 74 20.10 9.54 12.16
CA SER A 74 19.73 10.20 10.90
C SER A 74 18.33 9.79 10.46
N GLY A 75 17.55 10.71 9.90
CA GLY A 75 16.24 10.38 9.29
C GLY A 75 16.35 9.29 8.21
N LEU A 76 17.47 9.21 7.49
CA LEU A 76 17.71 8.13 6.52
C LEU A 76 17.90 6.76 7.18
N ASP A 77 18.59 6.71 8.33
CA ASP A 77 18.73 5.47 9.09
C ASP A 77 17.39 5.06 9.68
N PHE A 78 16.57 6.03 10.11
CA PHE A 78 15.23 5.78 10.59
C PHE A 78 14.30 5.25 9.48
N GLN A 79 14.39 5.75 8.25
CA GLN A 79 13.68 5.19 7.10
C GLN A 79 14.03 3.70 6.90
N ALA A 80 15.30 3.33 7.03
CA ALA A 80 15.74 1.93 6.93
C ALA A 80 15.21 1.07 8.09
N GLU A 81 15.07 1.64 9.28
CA GLU A 81 14.48 0.96 10.44
C GLU A 81 12.98 0.72 10.26
N LEU A 82 12.22 1.70 9.77
CA LEU A 82 10.81 1.55 9.42
C LEU A 82 10.59 0.43 8.40
N ALA A 83 11.44 0.37 7.36
CA ALA A 83 11.39 -0.70 6.37
C ALA A 83 11.64 -2.09 6.98
N LYS A 84 12.57 -2.22 7.94
CA LYS A 84 12.82 -3.48 8.68
C LYS A 84 11.66 -3.87 9.59
N ALA A 85 10.94 -2.90 10.13
CA ALA A 85 9.73 -3.10 10.94
C ALA A 85 8.47 -3.35 10.10
N ASP A 86 8.59 -3.45 8.77
CA ASP A 86 7.47 -3.54 7.80
C ASP A 86 6.44 -2.39 7.91
N ILE A 87 6.90 -1.23 8.39
CA ILE A 87 6.11 0.00 8.44
C ILE A 87 6.27 0.73 7.10
N ARG A 88 5.26 0.60 6.24
CA ARG A 88 5.26 1.12 4.86
C ARG A 88 4.50 2.44 4.78
N ILE A 89 4.99 3.44 5.49
CA ILE A 89 4.43 4.78 5.44
C ILE A 89 5.21 5.65 4.43
N PRO A 90 4.54 6.39 3.53
CA PRO A 90 5.20 7.35 2.65
C PRO A 90 5.91 8.44 3.43
N ILE A 91 7.18 8.70 3.10
CA ILE A 91 8.03 9.64 3.83
C ILE A 91 8.32 10.87 2.98
N ILE A 92 8.15 12.04 3.58
CA ILE A 92 8.60 13.34 3.08
C ILE A 92 9.73 13.81 4.00
N PHE A 93 10.91 14.01 3.45
CA PHE A 93 12.03 14.53 4.24
C PHE A 93 12.04 16.05 4.31
N MET A 94 12.41 16.57 5.48
CA MET A 94 12.77 17.98 5.67
C MET A 94 14.24 18.09 6.09
N THR A 95 14.92 19.16 5.64
CA THR A 95 16.29 19.44 6.09
C THR A 95 16.65 20.91 6.00
N GLY A 96 17.43 21.42 6.95
CA GLY A 96 18.02 22.75 6.88
C GLY A 96 19.23 22.85 5.95
N HIS A 97 19.82 21.72 5.55
CA HIS A 97 20.98 21.64 4.65
C HIS A 97 20.84 20.41 3.79
N GLY A 98 20.17 20.58 2.63
CA GLY A 98 20.09 19.53 1.62
C GLY A 98 21.31 19.55 0.73
N ASP A 99 22.14 18.51 0.78
CA ASP A 99 23.09 18.26 -0.28
C ASP A 99 22.48 17.30 -1.33
N ILE A 100 22.93 17.40 -2.57
CA ILE A 100 22.45 16.58 -3.68
C ILE A 100 22.60 15.08 -3.39
N PRO A 101 23.76 14.59 -2.88
CA PRO A 101 23.93 13.19 -2.54
C PRO A 101 22.91 12.65 -1.51
N MET A 102 22.58 13.43 -0.51
CA MET A 102 21.60 13.06 0.53
C MET A 102 20.18 12.96 -0.05
N THR A 103 19.77 13.96 -0.84
CA THR A 103 18.47 13.95 -1.54
C THR A 103 18.33 12.72 -2.45
N VAL A 104 19.37 12.42 -3.24
CA VAL A 104 19.38 11.24 -4.13
C VAL A 104 19.26 9.94 -3.34
N ARG A 105 19.92 9.83 -2.18
CA ARG A 105 19.80 8.64 -1.31
C ARG A 105 18.40 8.47 -0.76
N ALA A 106 17.80 9.56 -0.23
CA ALA A 106 16.42 9.56 0.27
C ALA A 106 15.43 9.09 -0.81
N MET A 107 15.50 9.67 -2.00
CA MET A 107 14.61 9.33 -3.12
C MET A 107 14.82 7.89 -3.61
N LYS A 108 16.08 7.42 -3.72
CA LYS A 108 16.37 6.01 -4.06
C LYS A 108 15.87 5.03 -3.00
N ALA A 109 15.80 5.43 -1.74
CA ALA A 109 15.23 4.64 -0.67
C ALA A 109 13.69 4.69 -0.60
N GLY A 110 13.04 5.35 -1.57
CA GLY A 110 11.58 5.36 -1.74
C GLY A 110 10.86 6.52 -1.05
N ALA A 111 11.56 7.59 -0.65
CA ALA A 111 10.91 8.81 -0.19
C ALA A 111 9.97 9.37 -1.27
N VAL A 112 8.87 9.98 -0.83
CA VAL A 112 7.92 10.64 -1.75
C VAL A 112 8.46 11.98 -2.20
N ASP A 113 9.04 12.73 -1.27
CA ASP A 113 9.58 14.06 -1.54
C ASP A 113 10.66 14.45 -0.54
N PHE A 114 11.34 15.57 -0.84
CA PHE A 114 12.42 16.12 -0.06
C PHE A 114 12.38 17.65 -0.09
N LEU A 115 12.11 18.28 1.05
CA LEU A 115 11.96 19.73 1.17
C LEU A 115 13.10 20.36 1.97
N THR A 116 13.71 21.41 1.42
CA THR A 116 14.75 22.18 2.13
C THR A 116 14.12 23.31 2.95
N LYS A 117 14.48 23.41 4.23
CA LYS A 117 14.10 24.52 5.10
C LYS A 117 14.90 25.78 4.74
N PRO A 118 14.30 26.96 4.55
CA PRO A 118 12.86 27.21 4.62
C PRO A 118 12.14 26.77 3.34
N PHE A 119 10.95 26.17 3.49
CA PHE A 119 10.04 25.78 2.40
C PHE A 119 8.76 26.63 2.44
N ARG A 120 8.03 26.66 1.34
CA ARG A 120 6.72 27.30 1.29
C ARG A 120 5.65 26.36 1.80
N ASP A 121 4.65 26.88 2.50
CA ASP A 121 3.52 26.08 3.01
C ASP A 121 2.87 25.27 1.89
N GLN A 122 2.70 25.86 0.69
CA GLN A 122 2.10 25.18 -0.46
C GLN A 122 2.91 23.96 -0.90
N ASP A 123 4.25 24.05 -0.96
CA ASP A 123 5.11 22.93 -1.34
C ASP A 123 4.95 21.76 -0.35
N MET A 124 4.84 22.04 0.93
CA MET A 124 4.59 21.04 1.97
C MET A 124 3.19 20.41 1.82
N LEU A 125 2.16 21.21 1.59
CA LEU A 125 0.79 20.72 1.40
C LEU A 125 0.66 19.84 0.14
N ASP A 126 1.32 20.20 -0.95
CA ASP A 126 1.33 19.43 -2.20
C ASP A 126 2.04 18.07 -2.00
N ALA A 127 3.18 18.07 -1.30
CA ALA A 127 3.91 16.85 -0.98
C ALA A 127 3.07 15.91 -0.07
N VAL A 128 2.41 16.45 0.96
CA VAL A 128 1.53 15.70 1.86
C VAL A 128 0.33 15.11 1.12
N THR A 129 -0.30 15.88 0.25
CA THR A 129 -1.43 15.41 -0.55
C THR A 129 -1.02 14.24 -1.44
N THR A 130 0.13 14.36 -2.11
CA THR A 130 0.70 13.28 -2.94
C THR A 130 1.02 12.04 -2.12
N ALA A 131 1.60 12.20 -0.94
CA ALA A 131 1.97 11.09 -0.07
C ALA A 131 0.75 10.35 0.48
N ILE A 132 -0.27 11.07 0.96
CA ILE A 132 -1.53 10.48 1.46
C ILE A 132 -2.24 9.70 0.35
N GLU A 133 -2.31 10.23 -0.87
CA GLU A 133 -2.94 9.53 -1.99
C GLU A 133 -2.16 8.27 -2.38
N ARG A 134 -0.83 8.32 -2.36
CA ARG A 134 0.01 7.13 -2.59
C ARG A 134 -0.24 6.05 -1.54
N ASP A 135 -0.36 6.42 -0.26
CA ASP A 135 -0.67 5.45 0.82
C ASP A 135 -2.08 4.87 0.67
N ARG A 136 -3.06 5.70 0.29
CA ARG A 136 -4.44 5.24 0.04
C ARG A 136 -4.48 4.17 -1.04
N ILE A 137 -3.85 4.42 -2.19
CA ILE A 137 -3.77 3.45 -3.30
C ILE A 137 -3.11 2.15 -2.82
N SER A 138 -1.95 2.25 -2.16
CA SER A 138 -1.23 1.07 -1.66
C SER A 138 -2.05 0.24 -0.66
N ARG A 139 -2.79 0.90 0.25
CA ARG A 139 -3.69 0.24 1.20
C ARG A 139 -4.86 -0.45 0.51
N ASP A 140 -5.44 0.16 -0.50
CA ASP A 140 -6.56 -0.42 -1.23
C ASP A 140 -6.10 -1.65 -2.05
N GLU A 141 -4.94 -1.59 -2.67
CA GLU A 141 -4.30 -2.75 -3.33
C GLU A 141 -4.03 -3.88 -2.33
N ALA A 142 -3.48 -3.56 -1.15
CA ALA A 142 -3.23 -4.54 -0.10
C ALA A 142 -4.52 -5.19 0.43
N LYS A 143 -5.61 -4.42 0.60
CA LYS A 143 -6.94 -4.94 0.97
C LYS A 143 -7.50 -5.90 -0.09
N VAL A 144 -7.39 -5.53 -1.36
CA VAL A 144 -7.83 -6.38 -2.48
C VAL A 144 -7.06 -7.69 -2.48
N LEU A 145 -5.73 -7.62 -2.37
CA LEU A 145 -4.86 -8.80 -2.35
C LEU A 145 -5.12 -9.70 -1.14
N SER A 146 -5.26 -9.11 0.05
CA SER A 146 -5.61 -9.84 1.28
C SER A 146 -6.94 -10.57 1.16
N GLY A 147 -7.98 -9.88 0.62
CA GLY A 147 -9.27 -10.50 0.36
C GLY A 147 -9.19 -11.65 -0.65
N LEU A 148 -8.30 -11.53 -1.64
CA LEU A 148 -8.07 -12.56 -2.63
C LEU A 148 -7.36 -13.78 -2.04
N HIS A 149 -6.34 -13.56 -1.20
CA HIS A 149 -5.67 -14.63 -0.45
C HIS A 149 -6.64 -15.37 0.48
N ALA A 150 -7.51 -14.65 1.19
CA ALA A 150 -8.54 -15.26 2.05
C ALA A 150 -9.47 -16.18 1.26
N ARG A 151 -9.95 -15.76 0.07
CA ARG A 151 -10.79 -16.61 -0.81
C ARG A 151 -10.00 -17.82 -1.31
N PHE A 152 -8.77 -17.63 -1.77
CA PHE A 152 -7.91 -18.73 -2.23
C PHE A 152 -7.64 -19.76 -1.14
N ALA A 153 -7.50 -19.33 0.11
CA ALA A 153 -7.33 -20.23 1.25
C ALA A 153 -8.54 -21.17 1.46
N THR A 154 -9.75 -20.80 1.01
CA THR A 154 -10.94 -21.65 1.08
C THR A 154 -10.97 -22.77 0.04
N LEU A 155 -10.09 -22.72 -0.96
CA LEU A 155 -10.00 -23.78 -1.96
C LEU A 155 -9.37 -25.04 -1.37
N THR A 156 -9.96 -26.19 -1.67
CA THR A 156 -9.35 -27.48 -1.37
C THR A 156 -8.07 -27.68 -2.19
N PRO A 157 -7.16 -28.59 -1.79
CA PRO A 157 -5.95 -28.89 -2.59
C PRO A 157 -6.28 -29.23 -4.04
N ARG A 158 -7.38 -29.98 -4.25
CA ARG A 158 -7.81 -30.38 -5.61
C ARG A 158 -8.36 -29.20 -6.42
N GLU A 159 -9.09 -28.30 -5.78
CA GLU A 159 -9.57 -27.07 -6.44
C GLU A 159 -8.40 -26.14 -6.81
N ARG A 160 -7.35 -26.04 -5.98
CA ARG A 160 -6.14 -25.25 -6.29
C ARG A 160 -5.41 -25.84 -7.52
N GLU A 161 -5.25 -27.15 -7.58
CA GLU A 161 -4.65 -27.84 -8.70
C GLU A 161 -5.44 -27.61 -10.00
N VAL A 162 -6.76 -27.78 -9.97
CA VAL A 162 -7.64 -27.48 -11.12
C VAL A 162 -7.57 -26.00 -11.49
N MET A 163 -7.55 -25.08 -10.52
CA MET A 163 -7.44 -23.63 -10.78
C MET A 163 -6.17 -23.29 -11.55
N ALA A 164 -5.03 -23.81 -11.13
CA ALA A 164 -3.74 -23.56 -11.79
C ALA A 164 -3.76 -24.03 -13.27
N LEU A 165 -4.34 -25.19 -13.56
CA LEU A 165 -4.43 -25.72 -14.93
C LEU A 165 -5.45 -24.94 -15.79
N VAL A 166 -6.59 -24.55 -15.20
CA VAL A 166 -7.60 -23.72 -15.87
C VAL A 166 -7.05 -22.35 -16.26
N THR A 167 -6.32 -21.70 -15.35
CA THR A 167 -5.73 -20.39 -15.61
C THR A 167 -4.54 -20.45 -16.55
N ALA A 168 -3.89 -21.62 -16.68
CA ALA A 168 -2.92 -21.92 -17.72
C ALA A 168 -3.54 -22.23 -19.11
N GLY A 169 -4.87 -22.09 -19.25
CA GLY A 169 -5.59 -22.27 -20.54
C GLY A 169 -5.87 -23.73 -20.92
N ARG A 170 -5.72 -24.71 -19.99
CA ARG A 170 -6.01 -26.11 -20.27
C ARG A 170 -7.50 -26.36 -20.40
N MET A 171 -7.90 -27.19 -21.39
CA MET A 171 -9.28 -27.65 -21.56
C MET A 171 -9.63 -28.71 -20.53
N ASN A 172 -10.92 -28.87 -20.20
CA ASN A 172 -11.39 -29.83 -19.19
C ASN A 172 -10.88 -31.26 -19.45
N LYS A 173 -10.90 -31.70 -20.72
CA LYS A 173 -10.36 -33.02 -21.10
C LYS A 173 -8.90 -33.20 -20.81
N GLN A 174 -8.10 -32.14 -21.05
CA GLN A 174 -6.65 -32.15 -20.77
C GLN A 174 -6.39 -32.20 -19.26
N ILE A 175 -7.12 -31.38 -18.48
CA ILE A 175 -7.04 -31.37 -17.02
C ILE A 175 -7.42 -32.74 -16.48
N ALA A 176 -8.53 -33.34 -16.94
CA ALA A 176 -9.02 -34.64 -16.52
C ALA A 176 -7.95 -35.74 -16.70
N ALA A 177 -7.28 -35.76 -17.89
CA ALA A 177 -6.21 -36.70 -18.19
C ALA A 177 -4.97 -36.46 -17.32
N GLU A 178 -4.57 -35.20 -17.10
CA GLU A 178 -3.38 -34.83 -16.36
C GLU A 178 -3.47 -35.16 -14.86
N ILE A 179 -4.64 -34.94 -14.26
CA ILE A 179 -4.84 -35.14 -12.81
C ILE A 179 -5.62 -36.44 -12.48
N GLY A 180 -5.92 -37.28 -13.46
CA GLY A 180 -6.50 -38.62 -13.26
C GLY A 180 -7.93 -38.62 -12.72
N ILE A 181 -8.82 -37.73 -13.23
CA ILE A 181 -10.25 -37.69 -12.85
C ILE A 181 -11.14 -37.61 -14.08
N ALA A 182 -12.46 -37.81 -13.89
CA ALA A 182 -13.43 -37.64 -14.97
C ALA A 182 -13.59 -36.16 -15.36
N GLU A 183 -13.84 -35.91 -16.65
CA GLU A 183 -14.09 -34.54 -17.16
C GLU A 183 -15.26 -33.82 -16.45
N ILE A 184 -16.30 -34.56 -16.11
CA ILE A 184 -17.45 -34.08 -15.36
C ILE A 184 -17.02 -33.55 -13.97
N THR A 185 -16.08 -34.23 -13.32
CA THR A 185 -15.53 -33.83 -12.02
C THR A 185 -14.72 -32.52 -12.13
N VAL A 186 -13.93 -32.35 -13.22
CA VAL A 186 -13.27 -31.08 -13.53
C VAL A 186 -14.27 -29.94 -13.66
N LYS A 187 -15.38 -30.16 -14.37
CA LYS A 187 -16.44 -29.18 -14.53
C LYS A 187 -17.06 -28.77 -13.19
N ILE A 188 -17.30 -29.73 -12.30
CA ILE A 188 -17.77 -29.46 -10.93
C ILE A 188 -16.76 -28.62 -10.13
N HIS A 189 -15.48 -29.00 -10.13
CA HIS A 189 -14.44 -28.23 -9.46
C HIS A 189 -14.35 -26.81 -10.00
N ARG A 190 -14.41 -26.60 -11.31
CA ARG A 190 -14.45 -25.25 -11.91
C ARG A 190 -15.62 -24.42 -11.39
N GLY A 191 -16.82 -24.99 -11.29
CA GLY A 191 -17.99 -24.32 -10.72
C GLY A 191 -17.77 -23.91 -9.25
N HIS A 192 -17.15 -24.77 -8.46
CA HIS A 192 -16.80 -24.47 -7.08
C HIS A 192 -15.73 -23.36 -6.97
N ILE A 193 -14.69 -23.43 -7.80
CA ILE A 193 -13.62 -22.42 -7.86
C ILE A 193 -14.21 -21.05 -8.21
N MET A 194 -14.99 -20.95 -9.29
CA MET A 194 -15.63 -19.70 -9.70
C MET A 194 -16.44 -19.08 -8.57
N ARG A 195 -17.22 -19.89 -7.85
CA ARG A 195 -18.03 -19.43 -6.73
C ARG A 195 -17.19 -19.00 -5.52
N LYS A 196 -16.20 -19.80 -5.09
CA LYS A 196 -15.36 -19.51 -3.93
C LYS A 196 -14.46 -18.30 -4.17
N MET A 197 -13.89 -18.18 -5.37
CA MET A 197 -13.10 -17.03 -5.79
C MET A 197 -13.96 -15.80 -6.11
N THR A 198 -15.28 -15.95 -6.21
CA THR A 198 -16.22 -14.91 -6.67
C THR A 198 -15.89 -14.35 -8.06
N ALA A 199 -15.30 -15.20 -8.91
CA ALA A 199 -14.94 -14.84 -10.28
C ALA A 199 -16.17 -14.81 -11.16
N LYS A 200 -16.36 -13.72 -11.92
CA LYS A 200 -17.53 -13.54 -12.82
C LYS A 200 -17.31 -14.19 -14.19
N SER A 201 -16.07 -14.40 -14.57
CA SER A 201 -15.66 -14.98 -15.86
C SER A 201 -14.30 -15.66 -15.75
N LEU A 202 -13.95 -16.48 -16.77
CA LEU A 202 -12.62 -17.08 -16.83
C LEU A 202 -11.50 -16.04 -16.89
N PRO A 203 -11.56 -14.96 -17.70
CA PRO A 203 -10.57 -13.90 -17.66
C PRO A 203 -10.41 -13.24 -16.29
N ASP A 204 -11.51 -13.12 -15.53
CA ASP A 204 -11.49 -12.62 -14.18
C ASP A 204 -10.71 -13.55 -13.23
N LEU A 205 -10.96 -14.86 -13.33
CA LEU A 205 -10.21 -15.87 -12.57
C LEU A 205 -8.71 -15.88 -12.93
N VAL A 206 -8.37 -15.68 -14.22
CA VAL A 206 -6.97 -15.58 -14.67
C VAL A 206 -6.28 -14.38 -14.01
N ARG A 207 -6.89 -13.19 -14.02
CA ARG A 207 -6.34 -12.00 -13.34
C ARG A 207 -6.15 -12.23 -11.84
N MET A 208 -7.13 -12.89 -11.18
CA MET A 208 -7.00 -13.24 -9.77
C MET A 208 -5.82 -14.20 -9.51
N ALA A 209 -5.59 -15.16 -10.40
CA ALA A 209 -4.47 -16.09 -10.28
C ALA A 209 -3.13 -15.38 -10.49
N GLU A 210 -3.04 -14.46 -11.44
CA GLU A 210 -1.85 -13.62 -11.66
C GLU A 210 -1.52 -12.77 -10.44
N MET A 211 -2.52 -12.13 -9.83
CA MET A 211 -2.35 -11.34 -8.60
C MET A 211 -1.89 -12.20 -7.40
N LEU A 212 -2.27 -13.48 -7.36
CA LEU A 212 -1.82 -14.45 -6.35
C LEU A 212 -0.45 -15.08 -6.66
N GLY A 213 0.16 -14.73 -7.80
CA GLY A 213 1.38 -15.39 -8.27
C GLY A 213 1.17 -16.85 -8.72
N ILE A 214 -0.10 -17.24 -8.97
CA ILE A 214 -0.49 -18.56 -9.47
C ILE A 214 -0.66 -18.42 -11.00
N GLY A 215 0.44 -18.32 -11.69
CA GLY A 215 0.46 -18.35 -13.15
C GLY A 215 1.16 -19.62 -13.65
N PRO A 216 1.04 -19.98 -14.95
CA PRO A 216 1.97 -20.92 -15.53
C PRO A 216 3.37 -20.39 -15.23
N ALA A 217 4.20 -21.22 -14.60
CA ALA A 217 5.60 -20.86 -14.38
C ALA A 217 6.09 -20.26 -15.72
N SER A 218 6.46 -18.99 -15.70
CA SER A 218 7.07 -18.33 -16.84
C SER A 218 8.35 -19.11 -17.12
N GLY A 219 8.24 -20.09 -18.02
CA GLY A 219 9.37 -20.81 -18.54
C GLY A 219 10.28 -19.79 -19.21
N GLY A 220 11.26 -19.32 -18.47
CA GLY A 220 12.37 -18.62 -19.05
C GLY A 220 12.99 -19.55 -20.11
N PRO A 221 13.44 -19.00 -21.25
CA PRO A 221 14.09 -19.83 -22.24
C PRO A 221 15.33 -20.46 -21.60
N GLN A 222 15.33 -21.80 -21.48
CA GLN A 222 16.54 -22.55 -21.27
C GLN A 222 17.31 -22.49 -22.61
N THR A 223 18.31 -21.64 -22.68
CA THR A 223 19.39 -21.68 -23.63
C THR A 223 20.66 -22.14 -22.92
#